data_dff6a2d9dcbb15e2f49300fe7535f6db
#
_entry.id   dff6a2d9dcbb15e2f49300fe7535f6db
#
_cell.length_a   1.000
_cell.length_b   1.000
_cell.length_c   1.000
_cell.angle_alpha   90.00
_cell.angle_beta   90.00
_cell.angle_gamma   90.00
#
_symmetry.space_group_name_H-M   'P 1'
#
loop_
_entity.id
_entity.type
_entity.pdbx_description
1 polymer ?
#
loop_
_entity_poly.entity_id
_entity_poly.type
_entity_poly.pdbx_seq_one_letter_code
_entity_poly.pdbx_strand_id
1 'polypeptide(L)'
;MSTLYIFNHPNATKLIPSSREEILANEPILLALDQNFDFESLRGYIEGNLQDFRNQQSNVSNGAQPHDKQHIADEQCDADILSPLQPNQAIKSKYARANAGRPSYDPVLMFKIVLLKTAFALSDNKVVRAIKDRRSFQVFLGIDESVVPDPKTVWKYHNLFVSSRLFQLLFAKASEYIQELKIVKESDSLGVDSSFTLVPIQRNTREENKLIKEGYGETLWNDNPAKKRQKDTEAAWTQKGGQRYFGYKLHAAVCLVSKLIKSVVTTPACVHDSQVISPLITDSDAGKYLYADSAYSGQKQLSEIVNSNLIPAVCEKGRRNNPLTNEQKESNRQKSKIRARVEHVFGRLAHFGADEIRTIGIKRADAHHHLVAFFYNTMQLINLGIKIKF
;
A
#
# COMPACT_ATOMS: atom_id res chain seq x y z
N MET A 1 -41.85 -10.61 -27.88
CA MET A 1 -42.04 -9.17 -28.19
C MET A 1 -42.16 -8.43 -26.87
N SER A 2 -41.10 -7.86 -26.38
CA SER A 2 -41.12 -7.04 -25.18
C SER A 2 -41.28 -5.59 -25.59
N THR A 3 -42.42 -5.03 -25.20
CA THR A 3 -42.80 -3.65 -25.49
C THR A 3 -41.94 -2.72 -24.67
N LEU A 4 -41.05 -2.01 -25.33
CA LEU A 4 -40.33 -0.89 -24.75
C LEU A 4 -41.33 0.25 -24.50
N TYR A 5 -41.68 0.53 -23.25
CA TYR A 5 -42.37 1.77 -22.88
C TYR A 5 -41.37 2.93 -22.96
N ILE A 6 -41.38 3.65 -24.04
CA ILE A 6 -40.72 4.95 -24.17
C ILE A 6 -41.65 5.95 -23.47
N PHE A 7 -41.26 6.37 -22.28
CA PHE A 7 -41.87 7.53 -21.64
C PHE A 7 -41.50 8.79 -22.43
N ASN A 8 -42.39 9.26 -23.27
CA ASN A 8 -42.32 10.60 -23.86
C ASN A 8 -42.60 11.63 -22.77
N HIS A 9 -41.59 11.98 -21.95
CA HIS A 9 -41.64 13.14 -21.11
C HIS A 9 -41.25 14.35 -21.97
N PRO A 10 -41.99 15.46 -21.96
CA PRO A 10 -41.69 16.66 -22.78
C PRO A 10 -40.31 17.29 -22.43
N ASN A 11 -39.67 16.89 -21.34
CA ASN A 11 -38.31 17.27 -20.94
C ASN A 11 -37.28 16.13 -21.04
N ALA A 12 -37.58 15.07 -21.86
CA ALA A 12 -36.52 14.12 -22.22
C ALA A 12 -35.51 14.85 -23.11
N THR A 13 -34.62 15.63 -22.48
CA THR A 13 -33.39 16.09 -23.09
C THR A 13 -32.76 14.88 -23.74
N LYS A 14 -32.49 14.92 -25.06
CA LYS A 14 -31.68 13.92 -25.75
C LYS A 14 -30.53 13.54 -24.80
N LEU A 15 -30.37 12.27 -24.46
CA LEU A 15 -29.23 11.75 -23.72
C LEU A 15 -28.03 12.01 -24.62
N ILE A 16 -27.48 13.21 -24.50
CA ILE A 16 -26.16 13.54 -25.05
C ILE A 16 -25.21 12.63 -24.25
N PRO A 17 -24.40 11.81 -24.91
CA PRO A 17 -23.42 11.03 -24.20
C PRO A 17 -22.55 11.99 -23.39
N SER A 18 -22.61 11.92 -22.06
CA SER A 18 -21.79 12.74 -21.19
C SER A 18 -20.34 12.53 -21.58
N SER A 19 -19.57 13.61 -21.64
CA SER A 19 -18.13 13.51 -21.89
C SER A 19 -17.46 12.65 -20.84
N ARG A 20 -16.25 12.12 -21.14
CA ARG A 20 -15.45 11.38 -20.15
C ARG A 20 -15.28 12.19 -18.86
N GLU A 21 -14.99 13.46 -18.98
CA GLU A 21 -14.78 14.38 -17.88
C GLU A 21 -16.06 14.57 -17.03
N GLU A 22 -17.22 14.76 -17.68
CA GLU A 22 -18.51 14.89 -16.98
C GLU A 22 -18.88 13.63 -16.20
N ILE A 23 -18.59 12.45 -16.74
CA ILE A 23 -18.82 11.18 -16.03
C ILE A 23 -17.91 11.06 -14.81
N LEU A 24 -16.63 11.42 -14.94
CA LEU A 24 -15.64 11.33 -13.88
C LEU A 24 -15.80 12.45 -12.83
N ALA A 25 -16.46 13.55 -13.16
CA ALA A 25 -16.70 14.66 -12.23
C ALA A 25 -17.49 14.24 -10.97
N ASN A 26 -18.30 13.18 -11.08
CA ASN A 26 -19.01 12.59 -9.95
C ASN A 26 -18.09 11.84 -8.95
N GLU A 27 -16.86 11.57 -9.34
CA GLU A 27 -15.84 10.88 -8.52
C GLU A 27 -14.53 11.69 -8.58
N PRO A 28 -14.37 12.72 -7.73
CA PRO A 28 -13.24 13.68 -7.81
C PRO A 28 -11.86 13.01 -7.81
N ILE A 29 -11.71 11.89 -7.09
CA ILE A 29 -10.47 11.11 -7.06
C ILE A 29 -10.16 10.55 -8.45
N LEU A 30 -11.16 10.00 -9.16
CA LEU A 30 -10.95 9.42 -10.49
C LEU A 30 -10.67 10.50 -11.54
N LEU A 31 -11.38 11.62 -11.46
CA LEU A 31 -11.13 12.76 -12.34
C LEU A 31 -9.69 13.28 -12.17
N ALA A 32 -9.26 13.46 -10.91
CA ALA A 32 -7.92 13.92 -10.59
C ALA A 32 -6.83 12.98 -11.13
N LEU A 33 -7.02 11.67 -10.96
CA LEU A 33 -6.11 10.65 -11.50
C LEU A 33 -6.11 10.65 -13.02
N ASP A 34 -7.28 10.69 -13.65
CA ASP A 34 -7.42 10.63 -15.11
C ASP A 34 -6.75 11.81 -15.82
N GLN A 35 -6.85 13.00 -15.24
CA GLN A 35 -6.28 14.23 -15.80
C GLN A 35 -4.79 14.41 -15.53
N ASN A 36 -4.26 13.83 -14.45
CA ASN A 36 -2.93 14.17 -13.94
C ASN A 36 -1.98 12.99 -13.82
N PHE A 37 -2.42 11.74 -14.04
CA PHE A 37 -1.57 10.56 -13.90
C PHE A 37 -1.53 9.72 -15.18
N ASP A 38 -0.37 9.67 -15.82
CA ASP A 38 -0.15 8.81 -16.99
C ASP A 38 0.15 7.36 -16.56
N PHE A 39 -0.91 6.54 -16.47
CA PHE A 39 -0.79 5.13 -16.09
C PHE A 39 0.03 4.31 -17.10
N GLU A 40 0.03 4.68 -18.37
CA GLU A 40 0.81 3.96 -19.40
C GLU A 40 2.32 4.13 -19.20
N SER A 41 2.76 5.23 -18.59
CA SER A 41 4.17 5.41 -18.24
C SER A 41 4.68 4.36 -17.24
N LEU A 42 3.80 3.72 -16.46
CA LEU A 42 4.15 2.63 -15.56
C LEU A 42 4.25 1.25 -16.25
N ARG A 43 3.79 1.12 -17.50
CA ARG A 43 3.70 -0.18 -18.19
C ARG A 43 5.02 -0.94 -18.17
N GLY A 44 6.10 -0.30 -18.58
CA GLY A 44 7.43 -0.91 -18.60
C GLY A 44 7.89 -1.41 -17.22
N TYR A 45 7.58 -0.66 -16.16
CA TYR A 45 7.89 -1.06 -14.79
C TYR A 45 7.08 -2.27 -14.32
N ILE A 46 5.77 -2.26 -14.60
CA ILE A 46 4.88 -3.35 -14.17
C ILE A 46 5.23 -4.64 -14.93
N GLU A 47 5.35 -4.58 -16.24
CA GLU A 47 5.66 -5.73 -17.08
C GLU A 47 7.07 -6.28 -16.82
N GLY A 48 8.07 -5.39 -16.69
CA GLY A 48 9.44 -5.77 -16.34
C GLY A 48 9.53 -6.48 -14.99
N ASN A 49 8.92 -5.91 -13.94
CA ASN A 49 8.88 -6.53 -12.62
C ASN A 49 8.22 -7.92 -12.65
N LEU A 50 7.10 -8.06 -13.35
CA LEU A 50 6.42 -9.35 -13.48
C LEU A 50 7.23 -10.36 -14.29
N GLN A 51 7.98 -9.94 -15.29
CA GLN A 51 8.86 -10.81 -16.06
C GLN A 51 10.06 -11.29 -15.23
N ASP A 52 10.68 -10.39 -14.47
CA ASP A 52 11.80 -10.73 -13.59
C ASP A 52 11.36 -11.71 -12.49
N PHE A 53 10.19 -11.49 -11.92
CA PHE A 53 9.61 -12.41 -10.94
C PHE A 53 9.39 -13.80 -11.52
N ARG A 54 8.88 -13.93 -12.76
CA ARG A 54 8.73 -15.21 -13.48
C ARG A 54 10.06 -15.92 -13.69
N ASN A 55 11.06 -15.16 -14.16
CA ASN A 55 12.39 -15.72 -14.41
C ASN A 55 13.02 -16.28 -13.14
N GLN A 56 12.84 -15.60 -12.00
CA GLN A 56 13.31 -16.06 -10.70
C GLN A 56 12.61 -17.35 -10.27
N GLN A 57 11.29 -17.47 -10.42
CA GLN A 57 10.55 -18.70 -10.11
C GLN A 57 10.95 -19.87 -11.00
N SER A 58 11.15 -19.64 -12.29
CA SER A 58 11.60 -20.67 -13.23
C SER A 58 12.98 -21.22 -12.88
N ASN A 59 13.90 -20.37 -12.43
CA ASN A 59 15.23 -20.77 -12.01
C ASN A 59 15.22 -21.60 -10.72
N VAL A 60 14.36 -21.25 -9.77
CA VAL A 60 14.17 -22.01 -8.52
C VAL A 60 13.56 -23.38 -8.81
N SER A 61 12.57 -23.48 -9.69
CA SER A 61 11.94 -24.77 -10.05
C SER A 61 12.87 -25.72 -10.80
N ASN A 62 13.83 -25.20 -11.57
CA ASN A 62 14.81 -25.98 -12.31
C ASN A 62 16.00 -26.42 -11.44
N GLY A 63 16.25 -25.78 -10.29
CA GLY A 63 17.35 -26.11 -9.37
C GLY A 63 16.95 -26.92 -8.12
N ALA A 64 15.66 -27.14 -7.88
CA ALA A 64 15.16 -27.79 -6.67
C ALA A 64 15.19 -29.31 -6.76
N GLN A 65 15.75 -29.96 -5.74
CA GLN A 65 15.70 -31.42 -5.55
C GLN A 65 14.24 -31.88 -5.26
N PRO A 66 13.87 -33.15 -5.52
CA PRO A 66 12.47 -33.63 -5.43
C PRO A 66 11.78 -33.44 -4.07
N HIS A 67 12.51 -33.23 -2.99
CA HIS A 67 11.94 -33.04 -1.63
C HIS A 67 11.41 -31.63 -1.34
N ASP A 68 11.82 -30.62 -2.10
CA ASP A 68 11.40 -29.23 -1.86
C ASP A 68 10.11 -28.85 -2.59
N LYS A 69 9.57 -29.77 -3.41
CA LYS A 69 8.40 -29.47 -4.25
C LYS A 69 7.08 -29.25 -3.50
N GLN A 70 6.99 -29.64 -2.23
CA GLN A 70 5.76 -29.48 -1.45
C GLN A 70 5.57 -28.05 -0.91
N HIS A 71 6.66 -27.28 -0.70
CA HIS A 71 6.59 -25.86 -0.35
C HIS A 71 6.32 -24.93 -1.54
N ILE A 72 6.68 -25.39 -2.75
CA ILE A 72 6.52 -24.65 -4.01
C ILE A 72 5.05 -24.69 -4.49
N ALA A 73 4.28 -25.71 -4.09
CA ALA A 73 2.89 -25.89 -4.55
C ALA A 73 1.92 -24.76 -4.09
N ASP A 74 2.20 -24.06 -3.00
CA ASP A 74 1.38 -22.95 -2.54
C ASP A 74 1.73 -21.62 -3.26
N GLU A 75 2.93 -21.51 -3.84
CA GLU A 75 3.33 -20.43 -4.75
C GLU A 75 2.95 -20.71 -6.21
N GLN A 76 2.75 -21.97 -6.58
CA GLN A 76 2.35 -22.39 -7.95
C GLN A 76 0.93 -22.00 -8.35
N CYS A 77 0.05 -21.59 -7.40
CA CYS A 77 -1.24 -20.99 -7.78
C CYS A 77 -1.09 -19.70 -8.60
N ASP A 78 0.09 -19.07 -8.56
CA ASP A 78 0.36 -17.85 -9.31
C ASP A 78 0.96 -18.11 -10.71
N ALA A 79 1.51 -19.32 -10.95
CA ALA A 79 2.14 -19.68 -12.22
C ALA A 79 1.14 -19.83 -13.38
N ASP A 80 -0.09 -20.27 -13.11
CA ASP A 80 -1.13 -20.46 -14.13
C ASP A 80 -1.70 -19.13 -14.69
N ILE A 81 -1.43 -17.99 -14.03
CA ILE A 81 -1.80 -16.67 -14.55
C ILE A 81 -0.80 -16.18 -15.61
N LEU A 82 0.35 -16.81 -15.65
CA LEU A 82 1.56 -16.33 -16.29
C LEU A 82 1.75 -16.85 -17.72
N SER A 83 0.68 -17.01 -18.52
CA SER A 83 0.84 -17.13 -19.97
C SER A 83 1.58 -15.91 -20.51
N PRO A 84 2.51 -16.07 -21.49
CA PRO A 84 3.33 -14.95 -21.97
C PRO A 84 2.45 -13.78 -22.37
N LEU A 85 2.72 -12.60 -21.78
CA LEU A 85 2.16 -11.33 -22.22
C LEU A 85 2.67 -11.09 -23.64
N GLN A 86 1.80 -11.17 -24.64
CA GLN A 86 2.11 -10.70 -25.98
C GLN A 86 1.69 -9.22 -26.06
N PRO A 87 2.57 -8.33 -26.58
CA PRO A 87 2.18 -6.95 -26.82
C PRO A 87 1.01 -6.91 -27.81
N ASN A 88 0.12 -5.93 -27.65
CA ASN A 88 -1.07 -5.68 -28.45
C ASN A 88 -0.78 -5.79 -29.95
N GLN A 89 -0.79 -6.99 -30.50
CA GLN A 89 -1.07 -7.23 -31.90
C GLN A 89 -2.43 -7.89 -31.99
N ALA A 90 -3.41 -7.05 -32.21
CA ALA A 90 -4.71 -7.48 -32.62
C ALA A 90 -4.58 -8.38 -33.84
N ILE A 91 -5.15 -9.60 -33.72
CA ILE A 91 -5.61 -10.44 -34.81
C ILE A 91 -4.50 -10.90 -35.80
N LYS A 92 -4.04 -12.10 -35.62
CA LYS A 92 -3.91 -13.18 -36.62
C LYS A 92 -3.02 -14.30 -36.15
N SER A 93 -3.61 -15.35 -35.61
CA SER A 93 -3.16 -16.70 -35.91
C SER A 93 -4.28 -17.68 -35.62
N LYS A 94 -4.87 -18.19 -36.65
CA LYS A 94 -5.96 -19.20 -36.65
C LYS A 94 -5.47 -20.59 -36.23
N TYR A 95 -4.18 -20.71 -35.80
CA TYR A 95 -3.53 -21.97 -35.45
C TYR A 95 -2.53 -21.83 -34.30
N ALA A 96 -2.91 -21.11 -33.22
CA ALA A 96 -2.14 -21.20 -31.99
C ALA A 96 -2.45 -22.54 -31.30
N ARG A 97 -1.40 -23.29 -31.04
CA ARG A 97 -1.41 -24.67 -30.52
C ARG A 97 -2.17 -24.84 -29.21
N ALA A 98 -2.58 -26.06 -28.91
CA ALA A 98 -3.47 -26.55 -27.85
C ALA A 98 -3.15 -26.17 -26.37
N ASN A 99 -2.25 -25.25 -26.09
CA ASN A 99 -1.92 -24.75 -24.76
C ASN A 99 -2.23 -23.25 -24.58
N ALA A 100 -2.92 -22.62 -25.53
CA ALA A 100 -3.33 -21.22 -25.40
C ALA A 100 -4.63 -21.15 -24.59
N GLY A 101 -4.50 -21.01 -23.27
CA GLY A 101 -5.61 -20.62 -22.41
C GLY A 101 -6.14 -19.22 -22.75
N ARG A 102 -7.18 -18.78 -22.05
CA ARG A 102 -7.70 -17.40 -22.18
C ARG A 102 -6.56 -16.40 -22.01
N PRO A 103 -6.40 -15.37 -22.88
CA PRO A 103 -5.39 -14.34 -22.71
C PRO A 103 -5.46 -13.71 -21.32
N SER A 104 -4.30 -13.43 -20.74
CA SER A 104 -4.22 -12.73 -19.45
C SER A 104 -4.76 -11.31 -19.59
N TYR A 105 -5.33 -10.79 -18.50
CA TYR A 105 -5.71 -9.37 -18.45
C TYR A 105 -4.47 -8.48 -18.54
N ASP A 106 -4.65 -7.30 -19.10
CA ASP A 106 -3.62 -6.25 -19.13
C ASP A 106 -3.19 -5.91 -17.69
N PRO A 107 -1.89 -5.95 -17.36
CA PRO A 107 -1.40 -5.73 -16.01
C PRO A 107 -1.59 -4.27 -15.54
N VAL A 108 -1.58 -3.28 -16.44
CA VAL A 108 -1.88 -1.88 -16.10
C VAL A 108 -3.35 -1.74 -15.74
N LEU A 109 -4.26 -2.38 -16.48
CA LEU A 109 -5.67 -2.44 -16.13
C LEU A 109 -5.89 -3.06 -14.75
N MET A 110 -5.22 -4.19 -14.47
CA MET A 110 -5.35 -4.87 -13.17
C MET A 110 -4.77 -4.02 -12.04
N PHE A 111 -3.66 -3.30 -12.28
CA PHE A 111 -3.12 -2.33 -11.33
C PHE A 111 -4.13 -1.18 -11.06
N LYS A 112 -4.74 -0.61 -12.09
CA LYS A 112 -5.81 0.40 -11.93
C LYS A 112 -6.98 -0.12 -11.09
N ILE A 113 -7.39 -1.39 -11.27
CA ILE A 113 -8.45 -2.01 -10.44
C ILE A 113 -8.00 -2.16 -8.98
N VAL A 114 -6.77 -2.57 -8.72
CA VAL A 114 -6.22 -2.65 -7.36
C VAL A 114 -6.12 -1.26 -6.73
N LEU A 115 -5.77 -0.25 -7.51
CA LEU A 115 -5.75 1.15 -7.05
C LEU A 115 -7.15 1.65 -6.69
N LEU A 116 -8.18 1.35 -7.50
CA LEU A 116 -9.59 1.62 -7.17
C LEU A 116 -10.01 0.95 -5.86
N LYS A 117 -9.63 -0.31 -5.68
CA LYS A 117 -9.89 -1.04 -4.45
C LYS A 117 -9.32 -0.30 -3.23
N THR A 118 -8.10 0.25 -3.35
CA THR A 118 -7.42 1.02 -2.29
C THR A 118 -8.06 2.39 -2.10
N ALA A 119 -8.29 3.13 -3.18
CA ALA A 119 -8.86 4.49 -3.16
C ALA A 119 -10.23 4.57 -2.46
N PHE A 120 -11.03 3.50 -2.59
CA PHE A 120 -12.40 3.42 -2.05
C PHE A 120 -12.55 2.39 -0.93
N ALA A 121 -11.45 1.88 -0.37
CA ALA A 121 -11.41 0.87 0.70
C ALA A 121 -12.35 -0.33 0.42
N LEU A 122 -12.34 -0.88 -0.80
CA LEU A 122 -13.23 -1.94 -1.26
C LEU A 122 -12.57 -3.33 -1.12
N SER A 123 -13.39 -4.35 -0.89
CA SER A 123 -12.95 -5.75 -1.06
C SER A 123 -12.98 -6.15 -2.54
N ASP A 124 -12.35 -7.28 -2.89
CA ASP A 124 -12.32 -7.79 -4.28
C ASP A 124 -13.73 -7.97 -4.87
N ASN A 125 -14.67 -8.49 -4.08
CA ASN A 125 -16.07 -8.60 -4.48
C ASN A 125 -16.75 -7.24 -4.67
N LYS A 126 -16.47 -6.29 -3.77
CA LYS A 126 -17.08 -4.96 -3.82
C LYS A 126 -16.53 -4.13 -4.97
N VAL A 127 -15.23 -4.19 -5.29
CA VAL A 127 -14.68 -3.45 -6.44
C VAL A 127 -15.22 -3.97 -7.75
N VAL A 128 -15.35 -5.29 -7.92
CA VAL A 128 -15.95 -5.89 -9.14
C VAL A 128 -17.42 -5.47 -9.31
N ARG A 129 -18.21 -5.49 -8.23
CA ARG A 129 -19.60 -4.98 -8.26
C ARG A 129 -19.62 -3.48 -8.59
N ALA A 130 -18.79 -2.68 -7.94
CA ALA A 130 -18.71 -1.24 -8.18
C ALA A 130 -18.33 -0.92 -9.64
N ILE A 131 -17.43 -1.70 -10.27
CA ILE A 131 -17.08 -1.54 -11.69
C ILE A 131 -18.30 -1.83 -12.58
N LYS A 132 -19.09 -2.85 -12.25
CA LYS A 132 -20.32 -3.16 -13.01
C LYS A 132 -21.41 -2.11 -12.85
N ASP A 133 -21.58 -1.59 -11.63
CA ASP A 133 -22.67 -0.67 -11.29
C ASP A 133 -22.36 0.80 -11.63
N ARG A 134 -21.06 1.20 -11.60
CA ARG A 134 -20.65 2.62 -11.74
C ARG A 134 -20.02 2.88 -13.09
N ARG A 135 -20.70 3.67 -13.90
CA ARG A 135 -20.17 4.13 -15.19
C ARG A 135 -18.85 4.89 -15.05
N SER A 136 -18.66 5.65 -13.97
CA SER A 136 -17.40 6.36 -13.67
C SER A 136 -16.21 5.41 -13.56
N PHE A 137 -16.37 4.24 -12.93
CA PHE A 137 -15.32 3.24 -12.82
C PHE A 137 -15.00 2.61 -14.18
N GLN A 138 -16.01 2.29 -14.97
CA GLN A 138 -15.84 1.74 -16.33
C GLN A 138 -15.10 2.73 -17.23
N VAL A 139 -15.49 4.00 -17.20
CA VAL A 139 -14.87 5.07 -17.98
C VAL A 139 -13.42 5.30 -17.54
N PHE A 140 -13.12 5.31 -16.25
CA PHE A 140 -11.76 5.43 -15.73
C PHE A 140 -10.87 4.26 -16.16
N LEU A 141 -11.39 3.05 -16.13
CA LEU A 141 -10.67 1.84 -16.53
C LEU A 141 -10.57 1.69 -18.05
N GLY A 142 -11.47 2.33 -18.82
CA GLY A 142 -11.55 2.16 -20.27
C GLY A 142 -12.12 0.81 -20.69
N ILE A 143 -13.03 0.22 -19.89
CA ILE A 143 -13.66 -1.08 -20.14
C ILE A 143 -15.18 -0.97 -20.02
N ASP A 144 -15.87 -1.91 -20.64
CA ASP A 144 -17.30 -2.12 -20.44
C ASP A 144 -17.58 -3.29 -19.48
N GLU A 145 -18.85 -3.52 -19.17
CA GLU A 145 -19.28 -4.58 -18.25
C GLU A 145 -18.87 -5.99 -18.69
N SER A 146 -18.75 -6.25 -20.01
CA SER A 146 -18.49 -7.58 -20.56
C SER A 146 -17.08 -8.09 -20.28
N VAL A 147 -16.12 -7.16 -20.05
CA VAL A 147 -14.69 -7.48 -19.82
C VAL A 147 -14.25 -7.31 -18.37
N VAL A 148 -15.18 -7.05 -17.44
CA VAL A 148 -14.86 -6.92 -16.02
C VAL A 148 -14.32 -8.24 -15.46
N PRO A 149 -13.14 -8.27 -14.84
CA PRO A 149 -12.60 -9.49 -14.26
C PRO A 149 -13.44 -9.97 -13.07
N ASP A 150 -13.44 -11.28 -12.83
CA ASP A 150 -14.06 -11.83 -11.63
C ASP A 150 -13.22 -11.52 -10.35
N PRO A 151 -13.84 -11.59 -9.14
CA PRO A 151 -13.15 -11.26 -7.90
C PRO A 151 -11.92 -12.15 -7.61
N LYS A 152 -11.93 -13.42 -8.05
CA LYS A 152 -10.81 -14.34 -7.87
C LYS A 152 -9.63 -13.93 -8.75
N THR A 153 -9.90 -13.43 -9.96
CA THR A 153 -8.88 -12.85 -10.84
C THR A 153 -8.27 -11.59 -10.22
N VAL A 154 -9.09 -10.67 -9.66
CA VAL A 154 -8.58 -9.49 -8.94
C VAL A 154 -7.67 -9.90 -7.78
N TRP A 155 -8.12 -10.87 -6.96
CA TRP A 155 -7.32 -11.41 -5.86
C TRP A 155 -5.99 -12.02 -6.33
N LYS A 156 -6.00 -12.79 -7.41
CA LYS A 156 -4.80 -13.41 -7.99
C LYS A 156 -3.77 -12.34 -8.43
N TYR A 157 -4.21 -11.34 -9.20
CA TYR A 157 -3.31 -10.26 -9.61
C TYR A 157 -2.79 -9.44 -8.42
N HIS A 158 -3.64 -9.18 -7.42
CA HIS A 158 -3.19 -8.52 -6.20
C HIS A 158 -2.09 -9.33 -5.49
N ASN A 159 -2.25 -10.65 -5.34
CA ASN A 159 -1.21 -11.50 -4.76
C ASN A 159 0.05 -11.54 -5.63
N LEU A 160 -0.09 -11.58 -6.95
CA LEU A 160 1.05 -11.53 -7.87
C LEU A 160 1.87 -10.23 -7.65
N PHE A 161 1.20 -9.09 -7.56
CA PHE A 161 1.85 -7.80 -7.27
C PHE A 161 2.50 -7.74 -5.88
N VAL A 162 1.90 -8.39 -4.88
CA VAL A 162 2.50 -8.56 -3.55
C VAL A 162 3.76 -9.42 -3.62
N SER A 163 3.68 -10.58 -4.29
CA SER A 163 4.78 -11.54 -4.39
C SER A 163 5.97 -10.98 -5.18
N SER A 164 5.70 -10.21 -6.23
CA SER A 164 6.72 -9.54 -7.05
C SER A 164 7.26 -8.25 -6.42
N ARG A 165 6.77 -7.84 -5.25
CA ARG A 165 7.12 -6.57 -4.58
C ARG A 165 6.82 -5.32 -5.41
N LEU A 166 5.85 -5.39 -6.32
CA LEU A 166 5.53 -4.29 -7.22
C LEU A 166 5.20 -2.99 -6.47
N PHE A 167 4.46 -3.05 -5.36
CA PHE A 167 4.04 -1.85 -4.64
C PHE A 167 5.21 -1.13 -3.96
N GLN A 168 6.20 -1.88 -3.44
CA GLN A 168 7.43 -1.31 -2.90
C GLN A 168 8.24 -0.62 -4.01
N LEU A 169 8.35 -1.25 -5.19
CA LEU A 169 9.05 -0.67 -6.34
C LEU A 169 8.36 0.59 -6.87
N LEU A 170 7.04 0.60 -6.95
CA LEU A 170 6.28 1.79 -7.36
C LEU A 170 6.41 2.92 -6.35
N PHE A 171 6.42 2.63 -5.05
CA PHE A 171 6.65 3.64 -4.03
C PHE A 171 8.07 4.20 -4.11
N ALA A 172 9.08 3.36 -4.31
CA ALA A 172 10.47 3.79 -4.52
C ALA A 172 10.58 4.69 -5.77
N LYS A 173 9.97 4.28 -6.88
CA LYS A 173 9.95 5.08 -8.11
C LYS A 173 9.27 6.44 -7.93
N ALA A 174 8.15 6.50 -7.21
CA ALA A 174 7.51 7.76 -6.85
C ALA A 174 8.42 8.63 -5.97
N SER A 175 9.19 8.02 -5.06
CA SER A 175 10.15 8.74 -4.20
C SER A 175 11.31 9.32 -5.01
N GLU A 176 11.85 8.58 -5.99
CA GLU A 176 12.85 9.08 -6.95
C GLU A 176 12.30 10.28 -7.75
N TYR A 177 11.09 10.14 -8.29
CA TYR A 177 10.42 11.21 -9.04
C TYR A 177 10.23 12.49 -8.20
N ILE A 178 9.82 12.34 -6.93
CA ILE A 178 9.71 13.45 -5.98
C ILE A 178 11.07 14.15 -5.77
N GLN A 179 12.17 13.39 -5.70
CA GLN A 179 13.52 13.93 -5.56
C GLN A 179 13.96 14.68 -6.83
N GLU A 180 13.73 14.11 -8.00
CA GLU A 180 14.04 14.74 -9.31
C GLU A 180 13.32 16.08 -9.46
N LEU A 181 12.06 16.17 -9.04
CA LEU A 181 11.26 17.39 -9.04
C LEU A 181 11.69 18.42 -7.98
N LYS A 182 12.59 18.05 -7.06
CA LYS A 182 13.07 18.92 -5.96
C LYS A 182 11.95 19.53 -5.12
N ILE A 183 10.84 18.79 -4.95
CA ILE A 183 9.67 19.23 -4.18
C ILE A 183 10.00 19.31 -2.70
N VAL A 184 10.80 18.37 -2.19
CA VAL A 184 11.29 18.34 -0.82
C VAL A 184 12.63 19.05 -0.78
N LYS A 185 12.66 20.21 -0.11
CA LYS A 185 13.84 21.05 0.00
C LYS A 185 14.76 20.56 1.14
N GLU A 186 16.03 20.93 1.11
CA GLU A 186 17.01 20.66 2.18
C GLU A 186 16.56 21.29 3.52
N SER A 187 15.93 22.48 3.46
CA SER A 187 15.41 23.18 4.64
C SER A 187 14.15 22.58 5.23
N ASP A 188 13.53 21.60 4.57
CA ASP A 188 12.26 21.02 5.02
C ASP A 188 12.51 20.10 6.23
N SER A 189 11.60 20.18 7.20
CA SER A 189 11.63 19.32 8.37
C SER A 189 10.91 18.00 8.13
N LEU A 190 11.35 16.96 8.83
CA LEU A 190 10.73 15.65 8.83
C LEU A 190 9.88 15.42 10.08
N GLY A 191 8.84 14.67 9.95
CA GLY A 191 8.06 14.12 11.06
C GLY A 191 8.02 12.61 10.96
N VAL A 192 8.25 11.93 12.08
CA VAL A 192 8.15 10.47 12.20
C VAL A 192 7.05 10.12 13.19
N ASP A 193 6.21 9.18 12.81
CA ASP A 193 5.16 8.63 13.67
C ASP A 193 4.76 7.22 13.20
N SER A 194 3.89 6.56 13.98
CA SER A 194 3.35 5.24 13.65
C SER A 194 1.84 5.18 13.83
N SER A 195 1.19 4.32 13.06
CA SER A 195 -0.23 3.98 13.21
C SER A 195 -0.40 2.47 13.27
N PHE A 196 -1.42 2.00 14.01
CA PHE A 196 -1.78 0.59 14.02
C PHE A 196 -2.53 0.21 12.76
N THR A 197 -2.22 -0.99 12.28
CA THR A 197 -2.98 -1.68 11.23
C THR A 197 -3.55 -2.96 11.83
N LEU A 198 -4.86 -2.94 12.03
CA LEU A 198 -5.57 -4.06 12.64
C LEU A 198 -5.72 -5.22 11.66
N VAL A 199 -5.61 -6.43 12.17
CA VAL A 199 -5.91 -7.66 11.44
C VAL A 199 -6.97 -8.46 12.20
N PRO A 200 -7.65 -9.43 11.55
CA PRO A 200 -8.63 -10.28 12.21
C PRO A 200 -8.02 -10.97 13.42
N ILE A 201 -8.66 -10.78 14.59
CA ILE A 201 -8.20 -11.35 15.85
C ILE A 201 -8.21 -12.88 15.77
N GLN A 202 -7.12 -13.49 16.19
CA GLN A 202 -6.94 -14.93 16.21
C GLN A 202 -7.00 -15.48 17.63
N ARG A 203 -7.61 -16.66 17.75
CA ARG A 203 -7.62 -17.41 19.02
C ARG A 203 -6.33 -18.22 19.12
N ASN A 204 -5.33 -17.67 19.79
CA ASN A 204 -4.06 -18.32 20.11
C ASN A 204 -3.94 -18.50 21.62
N THR A 205 -3.16 -19.50 22.06
CA THR A 205 -2.81 -19.65 23.48
C THR A 205 -1.83 -18.54 23.92
N ARG A 206 -1.55 -18.45 25.22
CA ARG A 206 -0.56 -17.49 25.74
C ARG A 206 0.84 -17.84 25.26
N GLU A 207 1.16 -19.12 25.23
CA GLU A 207 2.45 -19.67 24.77
C GLU A 207 2.65 -19.39 23.27
N GLU A 208 1.63 -19.65 22.43
CA GLU A 208 1.65 -19.35 21.00
C GLU A 208 1.88 -17.84 20.77
N ASN A 209 1.15 -16.97 21.47
CA ASN A 209 1.33 -15.52 21.37
C ASN A 209 2.72 -15.05 21.83
N LYS A 210 3.31 -15.72 22.85
CA LYS A 210 4.66 -15.43 23.32
C LYS A 210 5.69 -15.76 22.24
N LEU A 211 5.62 -16.94 21.64
CA LEU A 211 6.51 -17.37 20.56
C LEU A 211 6.40 -16.46 19.34
N ILE A 212 5.19 -16.03 18.95
CA ILE A 212 5.00 -15.06 17.86
C ILE A 212 5.69 -13.73 18.20
N LYS A 213 5.52 -13.22 19.41
CA LYS A 213 6.13 -11.98 19.87
C LYS A 213 7.66 -12.04 19.90
N GLU A 214 8.23 -13.19 20.20
CA GLU A 214 9.66 -13.47 20.23
C GLU A 214 10.25 -13.75 18.83
N GLY A 215 9.42 -13.76 17.77
CA GLY A 215 9.84 -14.01 16.38
C GLY A 215 9.90 -15.48 15.97
N TYR A 216 9.41 -16.38 16.82
CA TYR A 216 9.37 -17.83 16.56
C TYR A 216 8.02 -18.31 15.99
N GLY A 217 7.17 -17.42 15.50
CA GLY A 217 5.84 -17.76 14.99
C GLY A 217 5.86 -18.79 13.85
N GLU A 218 6.87 -18.75 12.99
CA GLU A 218 7.03 -19.69 11.88
C GLU A 218 7.25 -21.16 12.34
N THR A 219 7.69 -21.39 13.56
CA THR A 219 7.86 -22.75 14.11
C THR A 219 6.55 -23.36 14.60
N LEU A 220 5.51 -22.53 14.77
CA LEU A 220 4.22 -22.97 15.24
C LEU A 220 3.45 -23.77 14.18
N TRP A 221 2.71 -24.76 14.63
CA TRP A 221 1.76 -25.57 13.82
C TRP A 221 2.39 -26.28 12.63
N ASN A 222 3.69 -26.62 12.67
CA ASN A 222 4.35 -27.39 11.61
C ASN A 222 3.74 -28.80 11.46
N ASP A 223 3.22 -29.36 12.55
CA ASP A 223 2.46 -30.61 12.61
C ASP A 223 1.02 -30.49 12.06
N ASN A 224 0.52 -29.26 11.88
CA ASN A 224 -0.82 -29.00 11.35
C ASN A 224 -0.79 -27.89 10.29
N PRO A 225 -0.38 -28.20 9.04
CA PRO A 225 -0.27 -27.23 7.94
C PRO A 225 -1.59 -26.52 7.62
N ALA A 226 -2.74 -27.19 7.76
CA ALA A 226 -4.05 -26.59 7.53
C ALA A 226 -4.36 -25.49 8.55
N LYS A 227 -4.00 -25.67 9.82
CA LYS A 227 -4.10 -24.64 10.85
C LYS A 227 -3.11 -23.51 10.58
N LYS A 228 -1.85 -23.83 10.24
CA LYS A 228 -0.80 -22.84 9.98
C LYS A 228 -1.19 -21.88 8.86
N ARG A 229 -1.78 -22.37 7.76
CA ARG A 229 -2.26 -21.53 6.64
C ARG A 229 -3.36 -20.52 7.02
N GLN A 230 -4.08 -20.77 8.11
CA GLN A 230 -5.15 -19.90 8.59
C GLN A 230 -4.69 -18.93 9.69
N LYS A 231 -3.44 -19.04 10.11
CA LYS A 231 -2.86 -18.27 11.21
C LYS A 231 -1.87 -17.25 10.70
N ASP A 232 -1.88 -16.08 11.32
CA ASP A 232 -0.83 -15.08 11.13
C ASP A 232 0.29 -15.39 12.15
N THR A 233 1.46 -15.75 11.65
CA THR A 233 2.62 -16.11 12.46
C THR A 233 3.48 -14.92 12.87
N GLU A 234 3.12 -13.71 12.41
CA GLU A 234 3.90 -12.49 12.59
C GLU A 234 3.12 -11.36 13.25
N ALA A 235 1.78 -11.33 13.10
CA ALA A 235 0.94 -10.33 13.77
C ALA A 235 0.97 -10.50 15.29
N ALA A 236 1.14 -9.40 16.00
CA ALA A 236 1.32 -9.46 17.45
C ALA A 236 0.35 -8.55 18.21
N TRP A 237 0.12 -8.90 19.49
CA TRP A 237 -0.64 -8.08 20.41
C TRP A 237 0.22 -6.97 21.00
N THR A 238 -0.38 -5.79 21.14
CA THR A 238 0.18 -4.67 21.89
C THR A 238 -0.93 -3.96 22.67
N GLN A 239 -0.53 -3.03 23.56
CA GLN A 239 -1.44 -2.21 24.34
C GLN A 239 -0.99 -0.76 24.32
N LYS A 240 -1.91 0.17 24.04
CA LYS A 240 -1.68 1.62 24.11
C LYS A 240 -2.91 2.29 24.72
N GLY A 241 -2.71 3.15 25.74
CA GLY A 241 -3.81 3.87 26.38
C GLY A 241 -4.89 2.97 27.01
N GLY A 242 -4.53 1.77 27.50
CA GLY A 242 -5.48 0.80 28.05
C GLY A 242 -6.19 -0.09 27.00
N GLN A 243 -6.16 0.28 25.74
CA GLN A 243 -6.73 -0.49 24.64
C GLN A 243 -5.73 -1.48 24.05
N ARG A 244 -6.23 -2.67 23.69
CA ARG A 244 -5.42 -3.74 23.06
C ARG A 244 -5.60 -3.70 21.54
N TYR A 245 -4.49 -3.91 20.83
CA TYR A 245 -4.43 -3.94 19.37
C TYR A 245 -3.77 -5.25 18.94
N PHE A 246 -4.29 -5.87 17.88
CA PHE A 246 -3.70 -7.06 17.28
C PHE A 246 -3.43 -6.78 15.80
N GLY A 247 -2.20 -6.95 15.36
CA GLY A 247 -1.82 -6.72 13.96
C GLY A 247 -0.41 -6.20 13.79
N TYR A 248 -0.30 -5.16 12.98
CA TYR A 248 0.96 -4.52 12.56
C TYR A 248 0.98 -3.04 12.91
N LYS A 249 2.11 -2.41 12.68
CA LYS A 249 2.27 -0.95 12.67
C LYS A 249 2.82 -0.50 11.33
N LEU A 250 2.25 0.58 10.82
CA LEU A 250 2.79 1.40 9.77
C LEU A 250 3.60 2.52 10.39
N HIS A 251 4.91 2.54 10.18
CA HIS A 251 5.78 3.66 10.52
C HIS A 251 6.07 4.47 9.26
N ALA A 252 6.06 5.78 9.34
CA ALA A 252 6.35 6.63 8.19
C ALA A 252 7.17 7.85 8.58
N ALA A 253 8.11 8.22 7.71
CA ALA A 253 8.75 9.53 7.71
C ALA A 253 8.09 10.42 6.65
N VAL A 254 7.69 11.61 7.07
CA VAL A 254 6.89 12.54 6.28
C VAL A 254 7.61 13.89 6.21
N CYS A 255 7.70 14.48 5.02
CA CYS A 255 8.08 15.88 4.88
C CYS A 255 6.96 16.78 5.44
N LEU A 256 7.26 17.56 6.47
CA LEU A 256 6.24 18.36 7.17
C LEU A 256 5.74 19.56 6.36
N VAL A 257 6.44 19.96 5.32
CA VAL A 257 6.06 21.07 4.43
C VAL A 257 5.13 20.57 3.32
N SER A 258 5.60 19.65 2.50
CA SER A 258 4.83 19.09 1.38
C SER A 258 3.83 18.02 1.79
N LYS A 259 3.93 17.46 3.00
CA LYS A 259 3.19 16.30 3.52
C LYS A 259 3.41 15.01 2.71
N LEU A 260 4.44 14.95 1.88
CA LEU A 260 4.81 13.74 1.15
C LEU A 260 5.45 12.72 2.08
N ILE A 261 5.10 11.46 1.93
CA ILE A 261 5.69 10.34 2.64
C ILE A 261 7.01 10.01 1.96
N LYS A 262 8.11 10.00 2.72
CA LYS A 262 9.46 9.70 2.23
C LYS A 262 9.81 8.23 2.35
N SER A 263 9.44 7.64 3.46
CA SER A 263 9.74 6.24 3.77
C SER A 263 8.63 5.60 4.58
N VAL A 264 8.50 4.29 4.41
CA VAL A 264 7.51 3.44 5.08
C VAL A 264 8.20 2.19 5.60
N VAL A 265 7.88 1.80 6.81
CA VAL A 265 8.33 0.55 7.42
C VAL A 265 7.16 -0.13 8.10
N THR A 266 7.03 -1.43 7.89
CA THR A 266 6.00 -2.26 8.51
C THR A 266 6.62 -3.14 9.58
N THR A 267 6.02 -3.18 10.77
CA THR A 267 6.46 -4.05 11.87
C THR A 267 5.28 -4.76 12.53
N PRO A 268 5.49 -5.88 13.25
CA PRO A 268 4.51 -6.39 14.19
C PRO A 268 4.12 -5.31 15.22
N ALA A 269 2.86 -5.29 15.65
CA ALA A 269 2.36 -4.23 16.53
C ALA A 269 3.09 -4.15 17.90
N CYS A 270 3.75 -5.23 18.34
CA CYS A 270 4.52 -5.25 19.58
C CYS A 270 5.86 -4.52 19.51
N VAL A 271 6.39 -4.22 18.31
CA VAL A 271 7.63 -3.47 18.15
C VAL A 271 7.41 -2.04 18.61
N HIS A 272 8.32 -1.55 19.48
CA HIS A 272 8.23 -0.18 19.99
C HIS A 272 8.66 0.82 18.91
N ASP A 273 7.95 1.94 18.78
CA ASP A 273 8.15 2.93 17.72
C ASP A 273 9.60 3.45 17.69
N SER A 274 10.21 3.59 18.85
CA SER A 274 11.61 4.02 19.00
C SER A 274 12.66 3.08 18.38
N GLN A 275 12.30 1.86 17.99
CA GLN A 275 13.22 0.90 17.37
C GLN A 275 13.29 1.03 15.84
N VAL A 276 12.49 1.91 15.24
CA VAL A 276 12.27 1.98 13.79
C VAL A 276 12.78 3.31 13.19
N ILE A 277 13.62 4.06 13.89
CA ILE A 277 14.15 5.34 13.37
C ILE A 277 15.09 5.11 12.19
N SER A 278 16.13 4.29 12.36
CA SER A 278 17.17 4.10 11.35
C SER A 278 16.64 3.71 9.95
N PRO A 279 15.71 2.75 9.78
CA PRO A 279 15.21 2.40 8.46
C PRO A 279 14.25 3.45 7.84
N LEU A 280 13.79 4.44 8.62
CA LEU A 280 12.95 5.53 8.13
C LEU A 280 13.73 6.73 7.60
N ILE A 281 15.01 6.83 7.91
CA ILE A 281 15.88 7.95 7.59
C ILE A 281 16.82 7.57 6.46
N THR A 282 17.13 8.50 5.58
CA THR A 282 18.07 8.33 4.47
C THR A 282 19.14 9.41 4.51
N ASP A 283 20.29 9.19 3.88
CA ASP A 283 21.40 10.17 3.82
C ASP A 283 20.96 11.52 3.23
N SER A 284 19.94 11.54 2.37
CA SER A 284 19.35 12.76 1.80
C SER A 284 18.61 13.65 2.83
N ASP A 285 18.52 13.18 4.08
CA ASP A 285 17.84 13.91 5.17
C ASP A 285 18.81 14.66 6.08
N ALA A 286 20.12 14.54 5.83
CA ALA A 286 21.15 15.23 6.61
C ALA A 286 20.86 16.74 6.76
N GLY A 287 21.07 17.27 7.96
CA GLY A 287 20.83 18.68 8.30
C GLY A 287 19.38 19.05 8.60
N LYS A 288 18.40 18.16 8.39
CA LYS A 288 16.99 18.45 8.64
C LYS A 288 16.61 18.26 10.11
N TYR A 289 15.60 19.00 10.56
CA TYR A 289 14.96 18.76 11.85
C TYR A 289 14.05 17.52 11.76
N LEU A 290 14.22 16.61 12.74
CA LEU A 290 13.34 15.45 12.89
C LEU A 290 12.39 15.64 14.07
N TYR A 291 11.11 15.83 13.79
CA TYR A 291 10.04 15.93 14.77
C TYR A 291 9.45 14.55 15.09
N ALA A 292 9.47 14.17 16.36
CA ALA A 292 8.89 12.93 16.84
C ALA A 292 8.24 13.11 18.22
N ASP A 293 7.42 12.14 18.62
CA ASP A 293 6.79 12.16 19.93
C ASP A 293 7.80 11.78 21.06
N SER A 294 7.32 11.81 22.30
CA SER A 294 8.15 11.48 23.46
C SER A 294 8.56 10.00 23.55
N ALA A 295 8.01 9.11 22.73
CA ALA A 295 8.47 7.72 22.66
C ALA A 295 9.89 7.61 22.10
N TYR A 296 10.33 8.60 21.33
CA TYR A 296 11.66 8.69 20.72
C TYR A 296 12.65 9.48 21.56
N SER A 297 12.30 9.90 22.80
CA SER A 297 13.18 10.72 23.67
C SER A 297 14.25 9.94 24.42
N GLY A 298 14.44 8.65 24.15
CA GLY A 298 15.51 7.83 24.75
C GLY A 298 16.88 8.25 24.25
N GLN A 299 17.93 8.14 25.12
CA GLN A 299 19.30 8.52 24.78
C GLN A 299 19.79 7.79 23.51
N LYS A 300 19.50 6.49 23.38
CA LYS A 300 19.85 5.70 22.19
C LYS A 300 19.24 6.30 20.93
N GLN A 301 17.94 6.63 20.96
CA GLN A 301 17.20 7.18 19.82
C GLN A 301 17.71 8.56 19.42
N LEU A 302 17.99 9.41 20.41
CA LEU A 302 18.57 10.73 20.15
C LEU A 302 19.97 10.59 19.51
N SER A 303 20.78 9.64 19.99
CA SER A 303 22.09 9.35 19.38
C SER A 303 21.95 8.83 17.94
N GLU A 304 20.98 7.96 17.65
CA GLU A 304 20.72 7.49 16.28
C GLU A 304 20.33 8.63 15.35
N ILE A 305 19.48 9.56 15.80
CA ILE A 305 19.08 10.75 15.02
C ILE A 305 20.31 11.62 14.72
N VAL A 306 21.13 11.91 15.73
CA VAL A 306 22.33 12.74 15.58
C VAL A 306 23.37 12.06 14.69
N ASN A 307 23.60 10.76 14.86
CA ASN A 307 24.53 9.98 14.04
C ASN A 307 24.12 9.92 12.56
N SER A 308 22.82 10.10 12.28
CA SER A 308 22.28 10.23 10.92
C SER A 308 22.33 11.68 10.40
N ASN A 309 23.11 12.55 11.06
CA ASN A 309 23.24 13.98 10.74
C ASN A 309 21.90 14.76 10.75
N LEU A 310 20.91 14.33 11.54
CA LEU A 310 19.65 15.01 11.75
C LEU A 310 19.65 15.81 13.06
N ILE A 311 18.86 16.86 13.11
CA ILE A 311 18.67 17.70 14.29
C ILE A 311 17.44 17.20 15.05
N PRO A 312 17.57 16.64 16.28
CA PRO A 312 16.42 16.10 17.00
C PRO A 312 15.50 17.21 17.52
N ALA A 313 14.23 17.18 17.08
CA ALA A 313 13.15 18.01 17.60
C ALA A 313 12.09 17.15 18.30
N VAL A 314 12.56 16.23 19.15
CA VAL A 314 11.74 15.23 19.86
C VAL A 314 11.10 15.88 21.09
N CYS A 315 9.83 15.53 21.37
CA CYS A 315 9.14 15.96 22.58
C CYS A 315 9.77 15.31 23.82
N GLU A 316 10.00 16.11 24.86
CA GLU A 316 10.53 15.63 26.12
C GLU A 316 9.48 14.89 26.93
N LYS A 317 9.90 13.85 27.66
CA LYS A 317 9.03 13.03 28.50
C LYS A 317 9.22 13.35 29.98
N GLY A 318 8.16 13.80 30.65
CA GLY A 318 8.13 13.94 32.09
C GLY A 318 8.16 12.55 32.76
N ARG A 319 8.80 12.49 33.93
CA ARG A 319 8.85 11.30 34.80
C ARG A 319 8.16 11.61 36.13
N ARG A 320 7.75 10.56 36.86
CA ARG A 320 7.05 10.71 38.15
C ARG A 320 7.79 11.61 39.16
N ASN A 321 9.13 11.50 39.21
CA ASN A 321 9.99 12.26 40.13
C ASN A 321 10.72 13.44 39.48
N ASN A 322 10.48 13.67 38.16
CA ASN A 322 11.05 14.79 37.42
C ASN A 322 10.02 15.26 36.39
N PRO A 323 8.99 16.03 36.80
CA PRO A 323 7.99 16.57 35.90
C PRO A 323 8.62 17.60 34.97
N LEU A 324 8.01 17.81 33.81
CA LEU A 324 8.46 18.81 32.84
C LEU A 324 8.37 20.21 33.45
N THR A 325 9.40 21.04 33.22
CA THR A 325 9.38 22.47 33.51
C THR A 325 8.38 23.20 32.61
N ASN A 326 8.07 24.44 32.94
CA ASN A 326 7.15 25.24 32.10
C ASN A 326 7.75 25.54 30.72
N GLU A 327 9.08 25.74 30.65
CA GLU A 327 9.81 25.92 29.39
C GLU A 327 9.75 24.67 28.51
N GLN A 328 9.96 23.49 29.11
CA GLN A 328 9.86 22.21 28.41
C GLN A 328 8.43 21.93 27.92
N LYS A 329 7.40 22.29 28.70
CA LYS A 329 6.00 22.18 28.28
C LYS A 329 5.70 23.08 27.09
N GLU A 330 6.20 24.33 27.09
CA GLU A 330 6.01 25.24 25.97
C GLU A 330 6.80 24.79 24.74
N SER A 331 8.04 24.33 24.90
CA SER A 331 8.81 23.70 23.83
C SER A 331 8.09 22.50 23.21
N ASN A 332 7.54 21.60 24.05
CA ASN A 332 6.76 20.45 23.59
C ASN A 332 5.47 20.89 22.85
N ARG A 333 4.81 21.94 23.31
CA ARG A 333 3.63 22.50 22.65
C ARG A 333 3.96 22.98 21.24
N GLN A 334 5.08 23.68 21.07
CA GLN A 334 5.54 24.15 19.75
C GLN A 334 5.91 22.97 18.84
N LYS A 335 6.67 22.00 19.34
CA LYS A 335 7.02 20.77 18.60
C LYS A 335 5.77 19.98 18.20
N SER A 336 4.81 19.81 19.11
CA SER A 336 3.55 19.11 18.84
C SER A 336 2.70 19.81 17.78
N LYS A 337 2.67 21.14 17.77
CA LYS A 337 1.94 21.93 16.75
C LYS A 337 2.50 21.69 15.35
N ILE A 338 3.83 21.54 15.23
CA ILE A 338 4.48 21.23 13.95
C ILE A 338 4.21 19.77 13.57
N ARG A 339 4.37 18.84 14.53
CA ARG A 339 4.15 17.41 14.35
C ARG A 339 2.71 17.03 13.97
N ALA A 340 1.71 17.83 14.38
CA ALA A 340 0.31 17.57 14.02
C ALA A 340 0.07 17.40 12.51
N ARG A 341 0.98 17.91 11.66
CA ARG A 341 0.94 17.68 10.21
C ARG A 341 1.09 16.20 9.84
N VAL A 342 1.83 15.41 10.62
CA VAL A 342 1.96 13.95 10.43
C VAL A 342 0.64 13.25 10.72
N GLU A 343 -0.09 13.69 11.75
CA GLU A 343 -1.41 13.14 12.10
C GLU A 343 -2.43 13.31 10.96
N HIS A 344 -2.35 14.43 10.22
CA HIS A 344 -3.18 14.62 9.03
C HIS A 344 -2.84 13.62 7.91
N VAL A 345 -1.56 13.25 7.76
CA VAL A 345 -1.14 12.24 6.79
C VAL A 345 -1.70 10.86 7.18
N PHE A 346 -1.53 10.47 8.43
CA PHE A 346 -2.06 9.19 8.94
C PHE A 346 -3.59 9.12 8.87
N GLY A 347 -4.29 10.22 9.14
CA GLY A 347 -5.75 10.29 8.96
C GLY A 347 -6.17 10.05 7.50
N ARG A 348 -5.41 10.55 6.53
CA ARG A 348 -5.64 10.29 5.11
C ARG A 348 -5.30 8.83 4.73
N LEU A 349 -4.21 8.28 5.27
CA LEU A 349 -3.85 6.88 5.05
C LEU A 349 -4.93 5.93 5.58
N ALA A 350 -5.47 6.19 6.78
CA ALA A 350 -6.59 5.44 7.34
C ALA A 350 -7.85 5.52 6.46
N HIS A 351 -8.15 6.70 5.89
CA HIS A 351 -9.24 6.83 4.93
C HIS A 351 -9.07 5.93 3.69
N PHE A 352 -7.85 5.65 3.29
CA PHE A 352 -7.51 4.71 2.22
C PHE A 352 -7.32 3.27 2.72
N GLY A 353 -7.69 2.98 3.96
CA GLY A 353 -7.71 1.64 4.54
C GLY A 353 -6.36 1.15 5.07
N ALA A 354 -5.43 2.05 5.42
CA ALA A 354 -4.16 1.65 6.02
C ALA A 354 -4.29 1.12 7.46
N ASP A 355 -5.40 1.39 8.13
CA ASP A 355 -5.66 1.05 9.53
C ASP A 355 -6.26 -0.34 9.75
N GLU A 356 -6.74 -1.01 8.68
CA GLU A 356 -7.29 -2.36 8.74
C GLU A 356 -6.96 -3.17 7.49
N ILE A 357 -6.44 -4.39 7.66
CA ILE A 357 -6.25 -5.36 6.60
C ILE A 357 -6.85 -6.71 6.99
N ARG A 358 -7.35 -7.46 6.00
CA ARG A 358 -7.97 -8.79 6.20
C ARG A 358 -7.12 -9.93 5.70
N THR A 359 -5.89 -9.65 5.33
CA THR A 359 -4.92 -10.63 4.82
C THR A 359 -3.96 -11.05 5.93
N ILE A 360 -3.31 -12.20 5.75
CA ILE A 360 -2.37 -12.80 6.70
C ILE A 360 -0.94 -12.54 6.23
N GLY A 361 -0.05 -12.25 7.18
CA GLY A 361 1.39 -12.15 7.01
C GLY A 361 1.91 -10.74 6.74
N ILE A 362 3.10 -10.46 7.27
CA ILE A 362 3.74 -9.14 7.20
C ILE A 362 4.04 -8.71 5.76
N LYS A 363 4.34 -9.65 4.85
CA LYS A 363 4.57 -9.34 3.43
C LYS A 363 3.37 -8.65 2.77
N ARG A 364 2.14 -9.12 3.07
CA ARG A 364 0.91 -8.50 2.57
C ARG A 364 0.58 -7.18 3.26
N ALA A 365 0.87 -7.08 4.56
CA ALA A 365 0.74 -5.84 5.31
C ALA A 365 1.68 -4.76 4.75
N ASP A 366 2.94 -5.11 4.52
CA ASP A 366 3.96 -4.22 3.98
C ASP A 366 3.62 -3.77 2.55
N ALA A 367 3.21 -4.71 1.71
CA ALA A 367 2.75 -4.40 0.35
C ALA A 367 1.54 -3.44 0.35
N HIS A 368 0.58 -3.65 1.26
CA HIS A 368 -0.56 -2.76 1.44
C HIS A 368 -0.15 -1.37 1.89
N HIS A 369 0.75 -1.25 2.87
CA HIS A 369 1.26 0.03 3.36
C HIS A 369 1.97 0.82 2.25
N HIS A 370 2.80 0.16 1.44
CA HIS A 370 3.48 0.79 0.31
C HIS A 370 2.49 1.22 -0.78
N LEU A 371 1.47 0.40 -1.08
CA LEU A 371 0.44 0.77 -2.05
C LEU A 371 -0.36 2.00 -1.59
N VAL A 372 -0.78 2.03 -0.31
CA VAL A 372 -1.52 3.16 0.24
C VAL A 372 -0.64 4.41 0.27
N ALA A 373 0.64 4.28 0.64
CA ALA A 373 1.59 5.39 0.64
C ALA A 373 1.88 5.91 -0.79
N PHE A 374 2.04 5.02 -1.76
CA PHE A 374 2.15 5.38 -3.17
C PHE A 374 0.93 6.16 -3.65
N PHE A 375 -0.26 5.65 -3.36
CA PHE A 375 -1.52 6.30 -3.73
C PHE A 375 -1.68 7.66 -3.05
N TYR A 376 -1.36 7.75 -1.76
CA TYR A 376 -1.37 8.99 -1.01
C TYR A 376 -0.41 10.03 -1.64
N ASN A 377 0.83 9.65 -1.93
CA ASN A 377 1.81 10.54 -2.55
C ASN A 377 1.36 10.98 -3.94
N THR A 378 0.77 10.07 -4.74
CA THR A 378 0.17 10.40 -6.05
C THR A 378 -0.89 11.49 -5.89
N MET A 379 -1.84 11.33 -4.97
CA MET A 379 -2.88 12.32 -4.72
C MET A 379 -2.32 13.64 -4.18
N GLN A 380 -1.27 13.57 -3.36
CA GLN A 380 -0.62 14.77 -2.82
C GLN A 380 0.15 15.55 -3.90
N LEU A 381 0.82 14.86 -4.83
CA LEU A 381 1.46 15.48 -5.99
C LEU A 381 0.43 16.20 -6.89
N ILE A 382 -0.70 15.54 -7.15
CA ILE A 382 -1.80 16.14 -7.91
C ILE A 382 -2.34 17.40 -7.20
N ASN A 383 -2.52 17.35 -5.87
CA ASN A 383 -2.93 18.51 -5.07
C ASN A 383 -1.91 19.66 -5.11
N LEU A 384 -0.63 19.36 -5.34
CA LEU A 384 0.42 20.35 -5.57
C LEU A 384 0.48 20.84 -7.03
N GLY A 385 -0.45 20.44 -7.89
CA GLY A 385 -0.55 20.85 -9.29
C GLY A 385 0.41 20.11 -10.23
N ILE A 386 0.94 18.96 -9.81
CA ILE A 386 1.93 18.21 -10.58
C ILE A 386 1.24 17.14 -11.42
N LYS A 387 1.51 17.14 -12.72
CA LYS A 387 1.17 16.04 -13.62
C LYS A 387 2.22 14.96 -13.52
N ILE A 388 1.79 13.72 -13.28
CA ILE A 388 2.67 12.59 -12.97
C ILE A 388 2.87 11.76 -14.24
N LYS A 389 4.14 11.58 -14.60
CA LYS A 389 4.59 10.69 -15.66
C LYS A 389 5.91 10.07 -15.21
N PHE A 390 5.94 8.74 -15.00
CA PHE A 390 7.12 8.00 -14.56
C PHE A 390 7.98 7.53 -15.73
#